data_51206997762ca3fc930d6175e68c84bb
#
_entry.id   51206997762ca3fc930d6175e68c84bb
#
_cell.length_a   1.000
_cell.length_b   1.000
_cell.length_c   1.000
_cell.angle_alpha   90.00
_cell.angle_beta   90.00
_cell.angle_gamma   90.00
#
_symmetry.space_group_name_H-M   'P 1'
#
loop_
_entity.id
_entity.type
_entity.pdbx_description
1 polymer ?
#
loop_
_entity_poly.entity_id
_entity_poly.type
_entity_poly.pdbx_seq_one_letter_code
_entity_poly.pdbx_strand_id
1 'polypeptide(L)'
;YGMTEAIGAIKLGGDSTAPFLGREYGHQRDYSEALASTIDAEIRKMIENAHQEAFDILVANREALDAMVVVLLEKETINKEEIAEIFANVVMWPERPKWTGSLTRIPSDIPPVALTEKVAPAVEEETEKPKRARRVKKATE
;
A
#
# COMPACT_ATOMS: atom_id res chain seq x y z
N TYR A 1 -13.39 3.68 -6.33
CA TYR A 1 -12.95 4.67 -7.32
C TYR A 1 -13.01 4.15 -8.77
N GLY A 2 -13.50 2.92 -9.00
CA GLY A 2 -13.70 2.39 -10.35
C GLY A 2 -12.44 2.38 -11.22
N MET A 3 -11.28 2.10 -10.66
CA MET A 3 -10.00 2.14 -11.37
C MET A 3 -9.75 0.90 -12.25
N THR A 4 -10.78 0.36 -12.87
CA THR A 4 -10.67 -0.69 -13.88
C THR A 4 -11.16 -0.19 -15.21
N GLU A 5 -10.76 -0.82 -16.33
CA GLU A 5 -11.19 -0.41 -17.65
C GLU A 5 -12.70 -0.58 -17.85
N ALA A 6 -13.29 -1.62 -17.24
CA ALA A 6 -14.72 -1.92 -17.34
C ALA A 6 -15.62 -0.91 -16.61
N ILE A 7 -15.13 -0.30 -15.54
CA ILE A 7 -15.89 0.64 -14.71
C ILE A 7 -15.51 2.09 -15.05
N GLY A 8 -14.26 2.35 -15.37
CA GLY A 8 -13.72 3.68 -15.59
C GLY A 8 -13.46 4.46 -14.29
N ALA A 9 -13.11 5.73 -14.42
CA ALA A 9 -12.80 6.61 -13.28
C ALA A 9 -14.08 7.27 -12.74
N ILE A 10 -14.92 6.50 -12.05
CA ILE A 10 -16.18 6.95 -11.47
C ILE A 10 -16.14 6.73 -9.97
N LYS A 11 -16.49 7.76 -9.16
CA LYS A 11 -16.68 7.58 -7.72
C LYS A 11 -17.98 6.80 -7.48
N LEU A 12 -17.87 5.62 -6.88
CA LEU A 12 -18.98 4.75 -6.53
C LEU A 12 -19.18 4.80 -5.01
N GLY A 13 -20.43 4.98 -4.58
CA GLY A 13 -20.81 5.14 -3.18
C GLY A 13 -20.89 6.60 -2.75
N GLY A 14 -22.02 6.95 -2.11
CA GLY A 14 -22.24 8.27 -1.52
C GLY A 14 -21.33 8.51 -0.31
N ASP A 15 -20.95 9.76 -0.08
CA ASP A 15 -20.30 10.16 1.17
C ASP A 15 -21.30 10.00 2.32
N SER A 16 -21.15 8.96 3.13
CA SER A 16 -21.93 8.80 4.37
C SER A 16 -21.48 9.80 5.44
N THR A 17 -21.46 11.09 5.09
CA THR A 17 -21.16 12.18 6.00
C THR A 17 -22.43 12.79 6.58
N ALA A 18 -23.24 11.99 7.25
CA ALA A 18 -24.24 12.49 8.16
C ALA A 18 -24.08 11.80 9.52
N PRO A 19 -23.05 12.13 10.33
CA PRO A 19 -22.84 11.50 11.64
C PRO A 19 -23.84 11.92 12.70
N PHE A 20 -24.84 12.77 12.36
CA PHE A 20 -25.65 13.46 13.36
C PHE A 20 -27.13 13.03 13.46
N LEU A 21 -27.63 12.22 12.58
CA LEU A 21 -29.00 11.75 12.64
C LEU A 21 -29.00 10.24 12.82
N GLY A 22 -28.92 9.75 14.03
CA GLY A 22 -28.94 8.36 14.51
C GLY A 22 -30.01 7.41 13.90
N ARG A 23 -30.15 7.41 12.61
CA ARG A 23 -30.89 6.49 11.78
C ARG A 23 -29.97 6.08 10.64
N GLU A 24 -29.51 4.85 10.69
CA GLU A 24 -29.06 4.11 9.51
C GLU A 24 -30.24 4.03 8.54
N TYR A 25 -30.43 5.08 7.74
CA TYR A 25 -31.13 4.92 6.48
C TYR A 25 -30.19 4.06 5.63
N GLY A 26 -30.64 2.83 5.32
CA GLY A 26 -29.86 1.84 4.62
C GLY A 26 -29.12 2.48 3.45
N HIS A 27 -27.86 2.10 3.29
CA HIS A 27 -26.98 2.58 2.22
C HIS A 27 -27.73 2.45 0.88
N GLN A 28 -28.35 3.55 0.45
CA GLN A 28 -28.98 3.60 -0.85
C GLN A 28 -27.84 3.59 -1.86
N ARG A 29 -27.73 2.50 -2.62
CA ARG A 29 -26.73 2.38 -3.67
C ARG A 29 -27.02 3.42 -4.74
N ASP A 30 -26.06 4.32 -5.02
CA ASP A 30 -26.18 5.36 -6.01
C ASP A 30 -25.90 4.83 -7.44
N TYR A 31 -25.91 3.51 -7.63
CA TYR A 31 -25.61 2.86 -8.90
C TYR A 31 -26.54 1.68 -9.18
N SER A 32 -26.70 1.37 -10.48
CA SER A 32 -27.61 0.33 -10.97
C SER A 32 -27.15 -1.09 -10.60
N GLU A 33 -28.07 -2.06 -10.56
CA GLU A 33 -27.76 -3.47 -10.37
C GLU A 33 -26.81 -4.02 -11.46
N ALA A 34 -26.91 -3.52 -12.69
CA ALA A 34 -25.99 -3.88 -13.77
C ALA A 34 -24.56 -3.45 -13.45
N LEU A 35 -24.38 -2.23 -12.91
CA LEU A 35 -23.07 -1.76 -12.48
C LEU A 35 -22.56 -2.52 -11.26
N ALA A 36 -23.45 -2.86 -10.32
CA ALA A 36 -23.11 -3.72 -9.17
C ALA A 36 -22.55 -5.07 -9.61
N SER A 37 -23.21 -5.73 -10.57
CA SER A 37 -22.74 -6.99 -11.13
C SER A 37 -21.38 -6.86 -11.83
N THR A 38 -21.14 -5.76 -12.52
CA THR A 38 -19.82 -5.47 -13.14
C THR A 38 -18.74 -5.27 -12.07
N ILE A 39 -19.04 -4.56 -10.98
CA ILE A 39 -18.13 -4.37 -9.85
C ILE A 39 -17.75 -5.72 -9.23
N ASP A 40 -18.75 -6.58 -8.96
CA ASP A 40 -18.51 -7.90 -8.39
C ASP A 40 -17.64 -8.78 -9.30
N ALA A 41 -17.86 -8.72 -10.62
CA ALA A 41 -17.05 -9.43 -11.59
C ALA A 41 -15.60 -8.93 -11.63
N GLU A 42 -15.39 -7.62 -11.60
CA GLU A 42 -14.05 -7.02 -11.58
C GLU A 42 -13.29 -7.34 -10.27
N ILE A 43 -13.98 -7.29 -9.13
CA ILE A 43 -13.39 -7.68 -7.83
C ILE A 43 -12.96 -9.14 -7.87
N ARG A 44 -13.83 -10.04 -8.34
CA ARG A 44 -13.52 -11.46 -8.46
C ARG A 44 -12.32 -11.70 -9.37
N LYS A 45 -12.29 -11.06 -10.53
CA LYS A 45 -11.18 -11.14 -11.48
C LYS A 45 -9.85 -10.68 -10.86
N MET A 46 -9.86 -9.57 -10.10
CA MET A 46 -8.66 -9.10 -9.41
C MET A 46 -8.14 -10.11 -8.38
N ILE A 47 -9.04 -10.71 -7.60
CA ILE A 47 -8.69 -11.73 -6.59
C ILE A 47 -8.16 -13.00 -7.27
N GLU A 48 -8.82 -13.48 -8.32
CA GLU A 48 -8.40 -14.66 -9.06
C GLU A 48 -7.02 -14.47 -9.72
N ASN A 49 -6.80 -13.30 -10.33
CA ASN A 49 -5.50 -12.97 -10.92
C ASN A 49 -4.39 -12.92 -9.86
N ALA A 50 -4.65 -12.29 -8.71
CA ALA A 50 -3.68 -12.23 -7.62
C ALA A 50 -3.38 -13.62 -7.03
N HIS A 51 -4.40 -14.48 -6.92
CA HIS A 51 -4.23 -15.85 -6.47
C HIS A 51 -3.42 -16.69 -7.46
N GLN A 52 -3.71 -16.57 -8.76
CA GLN A 52 -2.95 -17.27 -9.79
C GLN A 52 -1.49 -16.81 -9.82
N GLU A 53 -1.24 -15.50 -9.76
CA GLU A 53 0.11 -14.96 -9.70
C GLU A 53 0.90 -15.48 -8.48
N ALA A 54 0.28 -15.50 -7.30
CA ALA A 54 0.90 -16.04 -6.11
C ALA A 54 1.25 -17.53 -6.27
N PHE A 55 0.35 -18.31 -6.86
CA PHE A 55 0.59 -19.73 -7.17
C PHE A 55 1.77 -19.91 -8.13
N ASP A 56 1.80 -19.14 -9.21
CA ASP A 56 2.86 -19.21 -10.21
C ASP A 56 4.23 -18.82 -9.63
N ILE A 57 4.28 -17.80 -8.77
CA ILE A 57 5.50 -17.42 -8.04
C ILE A 57 5.99 -18.53 -7.13
N LEU A 58 5.10 -19.18 -6.39
CA LEU A 58 5.47 -20.30 -5.51
C LEU A 58 5.94 -21.51 -6.28
N VAL A 59 5.30 -21.83 -7.40
CA VAL A 59 5.73 -22.93 -8.28
C VAL A 59 7.12 -22.67 -8.88
N ALA A 60 7.35 -21.45 -9.38
CA ALA A 60 8.62 -21.06 -9.96
C ALA A 60 9.79 -21.06 -8.96
N ASN A 61 9.47 -20.85 -7.66
CA ASN A 61 10.46 -20.72 -6.59
C ASN A 61 10.34 -21.84 -5.54
N ARG A 62 9.83 -22.99 -5.92
CA ARG A 62 9.60 -24.12 -5.00
C ARG A 62 10.85 -24.54 -4.23
N GLU A 63 12.02 -24.51 -4.86
CA GLU A 63 13.30 -24.89 -4.24
C GLU A 63 13.65 -23.93 -3.07
N ALA A 64 13.44 -22.63 -3.24
CA ALA A 64 13.66 -21.65 -2.17
C ALA A 64 12.69 -21.84 -0.99
N LEU A 65 11.44 -22.18 -1.28
CA LEU A 65 10.44 -22.49 -0.25
C LEU A 65 10.84 -23.74 0.55
N ASP A 66 11.22 -24.81 -0.13
CA ASP A 66 11.63 -26.07 0.51
C ASP A 66 12.92 -25.88 1.34
N ALA A 67 13.90 -25.11 0.84
CA ALA A 67 15.11 -24.77 1.60
C ALA A 67 14.79 -23.99 2.87
N MET A 68 13.88 -23.02 2.79
CA MET A 68 13.43 -22.25 3.97
C MET A 68 12.76 -23.15 5.01
N VAL A 69 11.92 -24.09 4.57
CA VAL A 69 11.25 -25.05 5.48
C VAL A 69 12.27 -25.90 6.21
N VAL A 70 13.29 -26.43 5.53
CA VAL A 70 14.33 -27.25 6.15
C VAL A 70 15.08 -26.47 7.22
N VAL A 71 15.52 -25.23 6.91
CA VAL A 71 16.23 -24.39 7.88
C VAL A 71 15.37 -24.06 9.09
N LEU A 72 14.07 -23.77 8.89
CA LEU A 72 13.13 -23.50 9.97
C LEU A 72 12.88 -24.72 10.88
N LEU A 73 12.82 -25.91 10.31
CA LEU A 73 12.68 -27.14 11.10
C LEU A 73 13.92 -27.45 11.95
N GLU A 74 15.11 -27.05 11.49
CA GLU A 74 16.36 -27.26 12.21
C GLU A 74 16.64 -26.20 13.28
N LYS A 75 16.37 -24.91 12.97
CA LYS A 75 16.78 -23.77 13.78
C LYS A 75 15.63 -23.02 14.45
N GLU A 76 14.37 -23.31 14.07
CA GLU A 76 13.14 -22.62 14.51
C GLU A 76 13.08 -21.13 14.14
N THR A 77 14.19 -20.50 13.84
CA THR A 77 14.29 -19.07 13.45
C THR A 77 15.30 -18.90 12.31
N ILE A 78 15.03 -17.94 11.42
CA ILE A 78 15.93 -17.58 10.32
C ILE A 78 16.27 -16.09 10.46
N ASN A 79 17.54 -15.75 10.35
CA ASN A 79 18.01 -14.37 10.37
C ASN A 79 17.99 -13.77 8.93
N LYS A 80 18.25 -12.46 8.84
CA LYS A 80 18.20 -11.72 7.58
C LYS A 80 19.24 -12.22 6.55
N GLU A 81 20.41 -12.58 7.01
CA GLU A 81 21.53 -13.05 6.20
C GLU A 81 21.19 -14.42 5.58
N GLU A 82 20.65 -15.32 6.37
CA GLU A 82 20.21 -16.65 5.92
C GLU A 82 19.05 -16.55 4.90
N ILE A 83 18.10 -15.61 5.12
CA ILE A 83 17.04 -15.34 4.14
C ILE A 83 17.63 -14.85 2.82
N ALA A 84 18.63 -13.96 2.86
CA ALA A 84 19.27 -13.45 1.67
C ALA A 84 20.00 -14.56 0.87
N GLU A 85 20.63 -15.51 1.56
CA GLU A 85 21.26 -16.69 0.93
C GLU A 85 20.22 -17.60 0.26
N ILE A 86 19.13 -17.92 0.96
CA ILE A 86 18.05 -18.78 0.42
C ILE A 86 17.42 -18.13 -0.81
N PHE A 87 17.27 -16.80 -0.80
CA PHE A 87 16.63 -16.05 -1.88
C PHE A 87 17.58 -15.58 -2.99
N ALA A 88 18.86 -15.93 -2.93
CA ALA A 88 19.84 -15.50 -3.93
C ALA A 88 19.48 -15.92 -5.37
N ASN A 89 18.81 -17.06 -5.53
CA ASN A 89 18.45 -17.63 -6.83
C ASN A 89 16.94 -17.56 -7.14
N VAL A 90 16.17 -16.78 -6.38
CA VAL A 90 14.73 -16.62 -6.61
C VAL A 90 14.47 -15.98 -7.95
N VAL A 91 13.58 -16.57 -8.73
CA VAL A 91 13.09 -16.00 -9.99
C VAL A 91 12.16 -14.83 -9.66
N MET A 92 12.65 -13.62 -9.95
CA MET A 92 11.87 -12.41 -9.76
C MET A 92 10.71 -12.35 -10.74
N TRP A 93 9.52 -12.03 -10.21
CA TRP A 93 8.35 -11.84 -11.04
C TRP A 93 8.44 -10.48 -11.77
N PRO A 94 8.00 -10.40 -13.04
CA PRO A 94 8.05 -9.13 -13.76
C PRO A 94 7.19 -8.06 -13.10
N GLU A 95 7.67 -6.83 -13.10
CA GLU A 95 6.89 -5.71 -12.59
C GLU A 95 5.59 -5.55 -13.39
N ARG A 96 4.49 -5.31 -12.66
CA ARG A 96 3.21 -5.03 -13.30
C ARG A 96 3.25 -3.69 -14.03
N PRO A 97 2.64 -3.59 -15.22
CA PRO A 97 2.55 -2.31 -15.91
C PRO A 97 1.82 -1.28 -15.04
N LYS A 98 2.29 -0.04 -15.08
CA LYS A 98 1.64 1.06 -14.36
C LYS A 98 0.23 1.29 -14.92
N TRP A 99 -0.74 1.36 -14.02
CA TRP A 99 -2.11 1.69 -14.40
C TRP A 99 -2.23 3.16 -14.81
N THR A 100 -2.68 3.43 -16.04
CA THR A 100 -2.83 4.77 -16.60
C THR A 100 -4.29 5.17 -16.83
N GLY A 101 -5.24 4.36 -16.35
CA GLY A 101 -6.68 4.55 -16.54
C GLY A 101 -7.24 4.00 -17.85
N SER A 102 -6.39 3.51 -18.76
CA SER A 102 -6.79 2.82 -19.99
C SER A 102 -5.59 2.08 -20.59
N LEU A 103 -5.84 0.94 -21.24
CA LEU A 103 -4.81 0.17 -21.94
C LEU A 103 -4.19 0.92 -23.14
N THR A 104 -4.87 1.93 -23.65
CA THR A 104 -4.38 2.75 -24.78
C THR A 104 -3.48 3.90 -24.36
N ARG A 105 -3.37 4.18 -23.03
CA ARG A 105 -2.53 5.24 -22.50
C ARG A 105 -1.17 4.69 -22.11
N ILE A 106 -0.15 5.16 -22.81
CA ILE A 106 1.23 4.78 -22.53
C ILE A 106 1.80 5.74 -21.48
N PRO A 107 2.41 5.25 -20.38
CA PRO A 107 3.10 6.12 -19.43
C PRO A 107 4.23 6.89 -20.11
N SER A 108 4.47 8.12 -19.65
CA SER A 108 5.61 8.90 -20.15
C SER A 108 6.93 8.31 -19.63
N ASP A 109 7.89 8.12 -20.52
CA ASP A 109 9.26 7.73 -20.18
C ASP A 109 10.11 8.90 -19.72
N ILE A 110 9.56 10.11 -19.79
CA ILE A 110 10.27 11.32 -19.33
C ILE A 110 10.34 11.28 -17.80
N PRO A 111 11.54 11.32 -17.20
CA PRO A 111 11.67 11.32 -15.75
C PRO A 111 11.05 12.59 -15.15
N PRO A 112 10.55 12.53 -13.91
CA PRO A 112 10.05 13.72 -13.24
C PRO A 112 11.16 14.77 -13.11
N VAL A 113 10.78 16.04 -13.10
CA VAL A 113 11.73 17.14 -12.91
C VAL A 113 12.45 16.98 -11.58
N ALA A 114 13.79 16.97 -11.60
CA ALA A 114 14.57 16.93 -10.39
C ALA A 114 14.35 18.23 -9.59
N LEU A 115 14.02 18.10 -8.32
CA LEU A 115 13.97 19.26 -7.42
C LEU A 115 15.39 19.80 -7.24
N THR A 116 15.58 21.09 -7.54
CA THR A 116 16.84 21.77 -7.22
C THR A 116 16.93 22.00 -5.72
N GLU A 117 18.12 21.96 -5.13
CA GLU A 117 18.36 22.14 -3.68
C GLU A 117 17.69 23.39 -3.07
N LYS A 118 17.41 24.40 -3.91
CA LYS A 118 16.71 25.63 -3.48
C LYS A 118 15.23 25.45 -3.13
N VAL A 119 14.63 24.34 -3.49
CA VAL A 119 13.20 24.05 -3.23
C VAL A 119 13.01 23.07 -2.08
N ALA A 120 14.09 22.52 -1.54
CA ALA A 120 13.99 21.75 -0.30
C ALA A 120 13.55 22.70 0.83
N PRO A 121 12.43 22.42 1.53
CA PRO A 121 12.03 23.23 2.68
C PRO A 121 13.17 23.19 3.70
N ALA A 122 13.65 24.37 4.09
CA ALA A 122 14.59 24.48 5.20
C ALA A 122 13.89 23.83 6.42
N VAL A 123 14.46 22.75 6.91
CA VAL A 123 14.08 22.19 8.20
C VAL A 123 14.46 23.26 9.21
N GLU A 124 13.49 24.03 9.72
CA GLU A 124 13.73 24.93 10.83
C GLU A 124 14.22 24.07 12.01
N GLU A 125 15.51 24.18 12.33
CA GLU A 125 16.04 23.66 13.57
C GLU A 125 15.23 24.30 14.72
N GLU A 126 14.42 23.49 15.37
CA GLU A 126 13.74 23.88 16.61
C GLU A 126 14.81 24.30 17.62
N THR A 127 15.09 25.59 17.72
CA THR A 127 15.96 26.13 18.76
C THR A 127 15.34 25.81 20.11
N GLU A 128 16.03 24.93 20.84
CA GLU A 128 15.71 24.55 22.21
C GLU A 128 15.48 25.79 23.08
N LYS A 129 14.24 26.01 23.53
CA LYS A 129 13.90 27.09 24.46
C LYS A 129 14.64 26.88 25.78
N PRO A 130 15.38 27.88 26.31
CA PRO A 130 16.11 27.74 27.56
C PRO A 130 15.16 27.43 28.73
N LYS A 131 15.46 26.34 29.47
CA LYS A 131 14.72 25.91 30.65
C LYS A 131 14.72 27.02 31.71
N ARG A 132 13.54 27.56 31.97
CA ARG A 132 13.28 28.58 32.99
C ARG A 132 13.73 28.08 34.39
N ALA A 133 14.74 28.70 35.00
CA ALA A 133 15.25 28.37 36.33
C ALA A 133 14.12 28.46 37.39
N ARG A 134 13.96 27.38 38.15
CA ARG A 134 12.98 27.25 39.24
C ARG A 134 13.43 28.09 40.41
N ARG A 135 12.74 29.21 40.65
CA ARG A 135 13.02 30.13 41.76
C ARG A 135 12.65 29.44 43.07
N VAL A 136 13.65 29.09 43.86
CA VAL A 136 13.51 28.57 45.23
C VAL A 136 12.99 29.69 46.11
N LYS A 137 11.82 29.54 46.71
CA LYS A 137 11.32 30.43 47.78
C LYS A 137 12.03 30.08 49.07
N LYS A 138 12.84 30.99 49.55
CA LYS A 138 13.42 30.95 50.91
C LYS A 138 12.28 31.17 51.92
N ALA A 139 12.07 30.23 52.81
CA ALA A 139 11.25 30.42 54.01
C ALA A 139 12.06 31.25 55.00
N THR A 140 11.42 32.28 55.53
CA THR A 140 11.90 33.03 56.71
C THR A 140 10.85 32.87 57.81
N GLU A 141 11.37 32.66 58.98
CA GLU A 141 10.72 32.51 60.29
C GLU A 141 9.53 33.47 60.54
#